data_d60c445d0a42b66269089a7896169585
#
_entry.id   d60c445d0a42b66269089a7896169585
#
_cell.length_a   1.000
_cell.length_b   1.000
_cell.length_c   1.000
_cell.angle_alpha   90.00
_cell.angle_beta   90.00
_cell.angle_gamma   90.00
#
_symmetry.space_group_name_H-M   'P 1'
#
loop_
_entity.id
_entity.type
_entity.pdbx_description
1 polymer ?
#
loop_
_entity_poly.entity_id
_entity_poly.type
_entity_poly.pdbx_seq_one_letter_code
_entity_poly.pdbx_strand_id
1 'polypeptide(L)'
;MKIIIQAVKRGWIKSWDDQGRLISVGAIKKGAIVYIGFCEGDNKDKINRFVSKIFKLPLFDDKNWKISLSVDDIKGELIIVPNFTLCGRNKKGNSLDYSKALSFKQWKELYNYLKSLFKDKPVYFGEFGSYMEIESVVIWPINLALEI
;
A
#
# COMPACT_ATOMS: atom_id res chain seq x y z
N MET A 1 2.73 -4.81 11.27
CA MET A 1 2.55 -4.00 10.06
C MET A 1 1.18 -4.35 9.49
N LYS A 2 0.34 -3.37 9.32
CA LYS A 2 -1.01 -3.56 8.78
C LYS A 2 -1.05 -3.14 7.32
N ILE A 3 -1.73 -3.93 6.51
CA ILE A 3 -1.73 -3.78 5.06
C ILE A 3 -3.14 -4.02 4.54
N ILE A 4 -3.59 -3.16 3.64
CA ILE A 4 -4.78 -3.39 2.82
C ILE A 4 -4.32 -3.44 1.37
N ILE A 5 -4.74 -4.47 0.65
CA ILE A 5 -4.42 -4.67 -0.76
C ILE A 5 -5.72 -4.69 -1.55
N GLN A 6 -5.81 -3.88 -2.58
CA GLN A 6 -6.93 -3.85 -3.51
C GLN A 6 -6.45 -4.22 -4.91
N ALA A 7 -7.02 -5.28 -5.50
CA ALA A 7 -6.81 -5.59 -6.91
C ALA A 7 -7.54 -4.57 -7.79
N VAL A 8 -6.85 -3.98 -8.76
CA VAL A 8 -7.39 -2.91 -9.58
C VAL A 8 -7.20 -3.17 -11.08
N LYS A 9 -8.17 -2.71 -11.88
CA LYS A 9 -8.08 -2.64 -13.35
C LYS A 9 -7.19 -1.46 -13.79
N ARG A 10 -7.20 -0.40 -13.02
CA ARG A 10 -6.36 0.79 -13.14
C ARG A 10 -6.43 1.59 -11.86
N GLY A 11 -5.39 2.36 -11.58
CA GLY A 11 -5.37 3.28 -10.46
C GLY A 11 -4.33 4.38 -10.66
N TRP A 12 -4.52 5.50 -9.99
CA TRP A 12 -3.52 6.55 -9.94
C TRP A 12 -3.55 7.26 -8.62
N ILE A 13 -2.41 7.85 -8.31
CA ILE A 13 -2.18 8.60 -7.09
C ILE A 13 -1.65 9.98 -7.43
N LYS A 14 -2.23 10.98 -6.81
CA LYS A 14 -1.78 12.36 -6.85
C LYS A 14 -1.40 12.80 -5.44
N SER A 15 -0.43 13.68 -5.34
CA SER A 15 0.01 14.29 -4.09
C SER A 15 0.08 15.80 -4.24
N TRP A 16 -0.14 16.51 -3.15
CA TRP A 16 0.06 17.95 -3.12
C TRP A 16 1.56 18.25 -2.96
N ASP A 17 2.08 19.11 -3.84
CA ASP A 17 3.45 19.60 -3.74
C ASP A 17 3.56 20.76 -2.74
N ASP A 18 4.79 21.20 -2.48
CA ASP A 18 5.08 22.31 -1.54
C ASP A 18 4.50 23.67 -1.98
N GLN A 19 4.04 23.76 -3.23
CA GLN A 19 3.38 24.94 -3.79
C GLN A 19 1.85 24.85 -3.75
N GLY A 20 1.31 23.80 -3.11
CA GLY A 20 -0.13 23.56 -3.02
C GLY A 20 -0.77 23.14 -4.34
N ARG A 21 -0.02 22.52 -5.25
CA ARG A 21 -0.55 21.99 -6.51
C ARG A 21 -0.67 20.49 -6.43
N LEU A 22 -1.76 19.97 -6.97
CA LEU A 22 -1.99 18.52 -7.06
C LEU A 22 -1.25 17.95 -8.28
N ILE A 23 -0.22 17.16 -8.02
CA ILE A 23 0.62 16.54 -9.06
C ILE A 23 0.43 15.02 -9.08
N SER A 24 0.48 14.42 -10.28
CA SER A 24 0.47 12.96 -10.43
C SER A 24 1.83 12.39 -10.00
N VAL A 25 1.81 11.43 -9.07
CA VAL A 25 3.03 10.75 -8.60
C VAL A 25 3.10 9.30 -9.07
N GLY A 26 2.01 8.74 -9.58
CA GLY A 26 2.00 7.41 -10.19
C GLY A 26 0.66 7.04 -10.78
N ALA A 27 0.70 6.25 -11.83
CA ALA A 27 -0.46 5.65 -12.47
C ALA A 27 -0.13 4.22 -12.90
N ILE A 28 -1.06 3.30 -12.66
CA ILE A 28 -0.94 1.90 -13.03
C ILE A 28 -2.13 1.45 -13.87
N LYS A 29 -1.89 0.48 -14.73
CA LYS A 29 -2.92 -0.34 -15.37
C LYS A 29 -3.35 -1.45 -14.40
N LYS A 30 -3.59 -2.65 -14.89
CA LYS A 30 -3.96 -3.80 -14.05
C LYS A 30 -2.85 -4.10 -13.02
N GLY A 31 -3.22 -4.19 -11.75
CA GLY A 31 -2.27 -4.37 -10.66
C GLY A 31 -2.93 -4.25 -9.31
N ALA A 32 -2.21 -3.75 -8.32
CA ALA A 32 -2.78 -3.55 -6.98
C ALA A 32 -2.38 -2.23 -6.33
N ILE A 33 -3.30 -1.69 -5.54
CA ILE A 33 -3.02 -0.60 -4.61
C ILE A 33 -2.85 -1.20 -3.22
N VAL A 34 -1.75 -0.85 -2.57
CA VAL A 34 -1.35 -1.37 -1.26
C VAL A 34 -1.27 -0.22 -0.27
N TYR A 35 -2.19 -0.17 0.66
CA TYR A 35 -2.12 0.75 1.79
C TYR A 35 -1.31 0.09 2.91
N ILE A 36 -0.29 0.77 3.43
CA ILE A 36 0.61 0.23 4.43
C ILE A 36 0.70 1.13 5.65
N GLY A 37 0.53 0.54 6.84
CA GLY A 37 0.66 1.21 8.13
C GLY A 37 1.73 0.54 8.99
N PHE A 38 2.70 1.32 9.44
CA PHE A 38 3.70 0.88 10.39
C PHE A 38 3.25 1.18 11.81
N CYS A 39 3.09 0.13 12.60
CA CYS A 39 2.62 0.18 13.97
C CYS A 39 3.73 -0.21 14.95
N GLU A 40 3.53 0.01 16.23
CA GLU A 40 4.46 -0.38 17.29
C GLU A 40 4.92 -1.84 17.13
N GLY A 41 6.23 -2.08 17.22
CA GLY A 41 6.86 -3.40 17.03
C GLY A 41 7.16 -3.77 15.58
N ASP A 42 6.92 -2.88 14.63
CA ASP A 42 7.30 -3.11 13.23
C ASP A 42 8.77 -2.79 12.98
N ASN A 43 9.37 -3.56 12.08
CA ASN A 43 10.80 -3.50 11.79
C ASN A 43 11.09 -3.92 10.34
N LYS A 44 12.37 -3.86 9.96
CA LYS A 44 12.84 -4.22 8.61
C LYS A 44 12.57 -5.68 8.22
N ASP A 45 12.58 -6.60 9.18
CA ASP A 45 12.33 -8.03 8.89
C ASP A 45 10.89 -8.28 8.44
N LYS A 46 9.93 -7.57 9.03
CA LYS A 46 8.54 -7.61 8.57
C LYS A 46 8.40 -7.01 7.17
N ILE A 47 9.12 -5.93 6.86
CA ILE A 47 9.15 -5.33 5.52
C ILE A 47 9.73 -6.33 4.52
N ASN A 48 10.85 -6.99 4.83
CA ASN A 48 11.46 -8.00 3.96
C ASN A 48 10.49 -9.15 3.66
N ARG A 49 9.76 -9.63 4.69
CA ARG A 49 8.72 -10.65 4.51
C ARG A 49 7.57 -10.20 3.61
N PHE A 50 7.15 -8.95 3.74
CA PHE A 50 6.13 -8.37 2.85
C PHE A 50 6.63 -8.30 1.41
N VAL A 51 7.80 -7.71 1.19
CA VAL A 51 8.41 -7.53 -0.14
C VAL A 51 8.59 -8.86 -0.87
N SER A 52 9.01 -9.92 -0.15
CA SER A 52 9.21 -11.26 -0.73
C SER A 52 7.92 -11.91 -1.22
N LYS A 53 6.75 -11.44 -0.78
CA LYS A 53 5.46 -12.05 -1.05
C LYS A 53 4.54 -11.23 -1.96
N ILE A 54 4.61 -9.90 -1.89
CA ILE A 54 3.57 -9.02 -2.46
C ILE A 54 3.32 -9.27 -3.97
N PHE A 55 4.35 -9.51 -4.75
CA PHE A 55 4.22 -9.79 -6.18
C PHE A 55 3.69 -11.20 -6.49
N LYS A 56 3.76 -12.11 -5.51
CA LYS A 56 3.39 -13.53 -5.65
C LYS A 56 2.03 -13.88 -5.04
N LEU A 57 1.39 -12.95 -4.34
CA LEU A 57 0.07 -13.20 -3.79
C LEU A 57 -0.96 -13.38 -4.91
N PRO A 58 -1.81 -14.43 -4.84
CA PRO A 58 -2.89 -14.62 -5.80
C PRO A 58 -3.97 -13.56 -5.56
N LEU A 59 -4.06 -12.60 -6.47
CA LEU A 59 -4.96 -11.45 -6.40
C LEU A 59 -5.90 -11.35 -7.60
N PHE A 60 -5.68 -12.16 -8.63
CA PHE A 60 -6.42 -12.08 -9.88
C PHE A 60 -6.94 -13.45 -10.29
N ASP A 61 -8.08 -13.44 -10.95
CA ASP A 61 -8.69 -14.63 -11.52
C ASP A 61 -7.98 -15.09 -12.80
N ASP A 62 -7.91 -16.40 -12.97
CA ASP A 62 -7.52 -17.06 -14.20
C ASP A 62 -8.71 -17.20 -15.16
N LYS A 63 -8.49 -17.85 -16.31
CA LYS A 63 -9.53 -18.11 -17.31
C LYS A 63 -10.70 -18.98 -16.81
N ASN A 64 -10.55 -19.63 -15.67
CA ASN A 64 -11.58 -20.47 -15.03
C ASN A 64 -12.27 -19.77 -13.85
N TRP A 65 -12.09 -18.45 -13.71
CA TRP A 65 -12.64 -17.62 -12.62
C TRP A 65 -12.12 -18.02 -11.23
N LYS A 66 -10.96 -18.66 -11.17
CA LYS A 66 -10.31 -19.01 -9.93
C LYS A 66 -9.24 -17.95 -9.61
N ILE A 67 -9.25 -17.40 -8.39
CA ILE A 67 -8.22 -16.50 -7.91
C ILE A 67 -6.92 -17.28 -7.73
N SER A 68 -6.02 -17.18 -8.69
CA SER A 68 -4.78 -17.97 -8.77
C SER A 68 -3.60 -17.19 -9.34
N LEU A 69 -3.86 -16.07 -10.03
CA LEU A 69 -2.81 -15.26 -10.64
C LEU A 69 -2.33 -14.15 -9.72
N SER A 70 -1.04 -13.95 -9.68
CA SER A 70 -0.35 -12.90 -8.94
C SER A 70 -0.10 -11.65 -9.80
N VAL A 71 0.45 -10.61 -9.17
CA VAL A 71 0.91 -9.40 -9.88
C VAL A 71 2.01 -9.74 -10.89
N ASP A 72 2.93 -10.65 -10.53
CA ASP A 72 3.99 -11.13 -11.45
C ASP A 72 3.39 -11.86 -12.66
N ASP A 73 2.41 -12.75 -12.45
CA ASP A 73 1.80 -13.53 -13.53
C ASP A 73 1.11 -12.65 -14.58
N ILE A 74 0.48 -11.58 -14.15
CA ILE A 74 -0.21 -10.64 -15.04
C ILE A 74 0.72 -9.54 -15.57
N LYS A 75 2.00 -9.52 -15.20
CA LYS A 75 2.95 -8.43 -15.46
C LYS A 75 2.39 -7.07 -15.01
N GLY A 76 1.77 -7.08 -13.84
CA GLY A 76 1.09 -5.93 -13.27
C GLY A 76 2.03 -4.98 -12.51
N GLU A 77 1.45 -3.91 -12.01
CA GLU A 77 2.16 -2.84 -11.32
C GLU A 77 1.56 -2.62 -9.92
N LEU A 78 2.30 -1.96 -9.04
CA LEU A 78 1.84 -1.61 -7.70
C LEU A 78 1.85 -0.10 -7.47
N ILE A 79 0.86 0.37 -6.70
CA ILE A 79 0.94 1.65 -5.98
C ILE A 79 1.01 1.32 -4.50
N ILE A 80 2.01 1.82 -3.79
CA ILE A 80 2.13 1.70 -2.33
C ILE A 80 1.83 3.04 -1.68
N VAL A 81 0.78 3.06 -0.86
CA VAL A 81 0.25 4.25 -0.20
C VAL A 81 0.57 4.20 1.28
N PRO A 82 1.34 5.16 1.81
CA PRO A 82 1.56 5.27 3.25
C PRO A 82 0.27 5.66 3.96
N ASN A 83 -0.15 4.87 4.96
CA ASN A 83 -1.39 5.11 5.69
C ASN A 83 -1.26 4.74 7.18
N PHE A 84 -0.88 5.71 8.01
CA PHE A 84 -0.73 5.50 9.46
C PHE A 84 -2.05 5.20 10.16
N THR A 85 -3.18 5.61 9.57
CA THR A 85 -4.51 5.39 10.16
C THR A 85 -4.89 3.92 10.26
N LEU A 86 -4.22 3.03 9.53
CA LEU A 86 -4.37 1.58 9.68
C LEU A 86 -3.98 1.09 11.07
N CYS A 87 -3.13 1.83 11.80
CA CYS A 87 -2.77 1.52 13.19
C CYS A 87 -3.84 2.02 14.19
N GLY A 88 -4.87 2.69 13.70
CA GLY A 88 -5.97 3.22 14.51
C GLY A 88 -6.77 2.12 15.20
N ARG A 89 -7.26 2.43 16.39
CA ARG A 89 -8.12 1.56 17.19
C ARG A 89 -9.28 2.37 17.76
N ASN A 90 -10.44 1.75 17.84
CA ASN A 90 -11.53 2.30 18.64
C ASN A 90 -11.38 1.79 20.08
N LYS A 91 -11.12 2.65 21.04
CA LYS A 91 -11.00 2.29 22.45
C LYS A 91 -12.31 2.41 23.21
N LYS A 92 -13.04 3.52 23.01
CA LYS A 92 -14.28 3.80 23.71
C LYS A 92 -15.10 4.83 22.94
N GLY A 93 -16.39 4.57 22.77
CA GLY A 93 -17.29 5.46 22.02
C GLY A 93 -16.85 5.65 20.56
N ASN A 94 -16.96 6.84 20.03
CA ASN A 94 -16.61 7.20 18.64
C ASN A 94 -15.19 7.78 18.49
N SER A 95 -14.34 7.63 19.52
CA SER A 95 -12.98 8.15 19.48
C SER A 95 -11.99 7.15 18.87
N LEU A 96 -11.15 7.61 17.96
CA LEU A 96 -10.06 6.82 17.39
C LEU A 96 -8.74 7.13 18.09
N ASP A 97 -7.98 6.08 18.37
CA ASP A 97 -6.67 6.14 19.01
C ASP A 97 -5.59 5.66 18.06
N TYR A 98 -4.64 6.52 17.73
CA TYR A 98 -3.50 6.25 16.85
C TYR A 98 -2.19 6.07 17.61
N SER A 99 -2.22 5.94 18.95
CA SER A 99 -1.01 5.82 19.79
C SER A 99 -0.13 4.61 19.47
N LYS A 100 -0.64 3.66 18.72
CA LYS A 100 0.11 2.49 18.22
C LYS A 100 0.77 2.71 16.86
N ALA A 101 0.59 3.85 16.21
CA ALA A 101 1.38 4.21 15.04
C ALA A 101 2.80 4.57 15.47
N LEU A 102 3.79 4.24 14.64
CA LEU A 102 5.17 4.68 14.88
C LEU A 102 5.28 6.21 14.82
N SER A 103 6.27 6.78 15.51
CA SER A 103 6.63 8.19 15.39
C SER A 103 6.94 8.53 13.93
N PHE A 104 6.76 9.81 13.56
CA PHE A 104 7.03 10.29 12.20
C PHE A 104 8.44 9.91 11.71
N LYS A 105 9.45 10.05 12.57
CA LYS A 105 10.86 9.71 12.25
C LYS A 105 11.02 8.23 11.94
N GLN A 106 10.56 7.36 12.83
CA GLN A 106 10.64 5.90 12.65
C GLN A 106 9.86 5.44 11.43
N TRP A 107 8.67 6.03 11.22
CA TRP A 107 7.84 5.74 10.07
C TRP A 107 8.56 6.08 8.77
N LYS A 108 9.15 7.28 8.67
CA LYS A 108 9.91 7.75 7.51
C LYS A 108 11.12 6.85 7.22
N GLU A 109 11.85 6.42 8.25
CA GLU A 109 12.98 5.51 8.11
C GLU A 109 12.57 4.15 7.52
N LEU A 110 11.49 3.53 8.03
CA LEU A 110 10.99 2.25 7.52
C LEU A 110 10.41 2.40 6.11
N TYR A 111 9.74 3.50 5.81
CA TYR A 111 9.19 3.73 4.49
C TYR A 111 10.28 3.95 3.42
N ASN A 112 11.32 4.69 3.76
CA ASN A 112 12.49 4.84 2.88
C ASN A 112 13.21 3.50 2.65
N TYR A 113 13.32 2.67 3.69
CA TYR A 113 13.83 1.31 3.56
C TYR A 113 12.95 0.48 2.62
N LEU A 114 11.63 0.51 2.79
CA LEU A 114 10.69 -0.16 1.89
C LEU A 114 10.89 0.29 0.43
N LYS A 115 10.95 1.61 0.18
CA LYS A 115 11.21 2.15 -1.17
C LYS A 115 12.50 1.60 -1.78
N SER A 116 13.57 1.49 -1.00
CA SER A 116 14.86 1.02 -1.49
C SER A 116 14.85 -0.42 -2.00
N LEU A 117 13.92 -1.25 -1.52
CA LEU A 117 13.80 -2.66 -1.93
C LEU A 117 13.06 -2.85 -3.27
N PHE A 118 12.46 -1.79 -3.81
CA PHE A 118 11.68 -1.84 -5.04
C PHE A 118 12.29 -1.04 -6.21
N LYS A 119 13.58 -0.66 -6.14
CA LYS A 119 14.23 0.22 -7.15
C LYS A 119 14.03 -0.22 -8.60
N ASP A 120 14.05 -1.55 -8.83
CA ASP A 120 13.98 -2.13 -10.18
C ASP A 120 12.63 -2.83 -10.43
N LYS A 121 11.60 -2.45 -9.68
CA LYS A 121 10.25 -3.02 -9.78
C LYS A 121 9.23 -1.99 -10.26
N PRO A 122 8.16 -2.40 -10.94
CA PRO A 122 7.09 -1.51 -11.39
C PRO A 122 6.20 -1.08 -10.20
N VAL A 123 6.76 -0.25 -9.33
CA VAL A 123 6.10 0.22 -8.10
C VAL A 123 6.17 1.74 -8.01
N TYR A 124 5.00 2.35 -7.82
CA TYR A 124 4.87 3.77 -7.53
C TYR A 124 4.58 3.96 -6.04
N PHE A 125 5.09 5.03 -5.47
CA PHE A 125 4.98 5.29 -4.04
C PHE A 125 4.27 6.61 -3.78
N GLY A 126 3.26 6.57 -2.92
CA GLY A 126 2.68 7.78 -2.35
C GLY A 126 3.69 8.54 -1.49
N GLU A 127 3.45 9.82 -1.30
CA GLU A 127 4.33 10.68 -0.51
C GLU A 127 3.94 10.64 0.97
N PHE A 128 4.89 10.24 1.84
CA PHE A 128 4.65 10.17 3.27
C PHE A 128 4.51 11.56 3.89
N GLY A 129 3.42 11.78 4.62
CA GLY A 129 3.12 13.05 5.27
C GLY A 129 2.41 14.07 4.39
N SER A 130 2.16 13.75 3.12
CA SER A 130 1.41 14.61 2.21
C SER A 130 -0.06 14.24 2.14
N TYR A 131 -0.88 15.22 1.79
CA TYR A 131 -2.25 14.94 1.35
C TYR A 131 -2.23 14.27 -0.02
N MET A 132 -2.99 13.20 -0.17
CA MET A 132 -3.02 12.40 -1.39
C MET A 132 -4.45 12.14 -1.84
N GLU A 133 -4.66 12.12 -3.16
CA GLU A 133 -5.87 11.62 -3.79
C GLU A 133 -5.55 10.31 -4.50
N ILE A 134 -6.34 9.27 -4.24
CA ILE A 134 -6.21 7.97 -4.86
C ILE A 134 -7.50 7.68 -5.62
N GLU A 135 -7.38 7.44 -6.92
CA GLU A 135 -8.48 7.01 -7.76
C GLU A 135 -8.21 5.58 -8.25
N SER A 136 -9.23 4.73 -8.22
CA SER A 136 -9.07 3.33 -8.63
C SER A 136 -10.37 2.74 -9.19
N VAL A 137 -10.19 1.80 -10.10
CA VAL A 137 -11.25 0.88 -10.51
C VAL A 137 -10.92 -0.47 -9.94
N VAL A 138 -11.56 -0.84 -8.84
CA VAL A 138 -11.37 -2.11 -8.14
C VAL A 138 -12.03 -3.24 -8.93
N ILE A 139 -11.36 -4.39 -9.02
CA ILE A 139 -11.85 -5.59 -9.69
C ILE A 139 -12.35 -6.56 -8.63
N TRP A 140 -13.55 -7.14 -8.85
CA TRP A 140 -14.10 -8.22 -8.03
C TRP A 140 -14.22 -7.91 -6.54
N PRO A 141 -14.44 -6.77 -6.06
CA PRO A 141 -13.96 -6.19 -4.82
C PRO A 141 -12.97 -7.09 -4.04
N ILE A 142 -11.86 -7.47 -4.70
CA ILE A 142 -10.78 -8.21 -4.01
C ILE A 142 -10.02 -7.21 -3.14
N ASN A 143 -10.33 -7.27 -1.86
CA ASN A 143 -9.67 -6.50 -0.81
C ASN A 143 -9.14 -7.47 0.23
N LEU A 144 -7.83 -7.44 0.46
CA LEU A 144 -7.18 -8.24 1.50
C LEU A 144 -6.71 -7.33 2.62
N ALA A 145 -7.03 -7.69 3.86
CA ALA A 145 -6.46 -7.10 5.06
C ALA A 145 -5.46 -8.08 5.66
N LEU A 146 -4.21 -7.68 5.76
CA LEU A 146 -3.12 -8.51 6.28
C LEU A 146 -2.46 -7.83 7.47
N GLU A 147 -2.01 -8.65 8.42
CA GLU A 147 -1.14 -8.23 9.51
C GLU A 147 0.13 -9.10 9.51
N ILE A 148 1.31 -8.44 9.48
CA ILE A 148 2.62 -9.08 9.46
C ILE A 148 3.40 -8.70 10.71
#